data_4dcabd4c53dfe75a909894f9301db658
#
_entry.id   4dcabd4c53dfe75a909894f9301db658
#
_cell.length_a   1.000
_cell.length_b   1.000
_cell.length_c   1.000
_cell.angle_alpha   90.00
_cell.angle_beta   90.00
_cell.angle_gamma   90.00
#
_symmetry.space_group_name_H-M   'P 1'
#
loop_
_entity.id
_entity.type
_entity.pdbx_description
1 polymer ?
#
loop_
_entity_poly.entity_id
_entity_poly.type
_entity_poly.pdbx_seq_one_letter_code
_entity_poly.pdbx_strand_id
1 'polypeptide(L)'
;MRWLPLLALIVSPLASAVTLDELQQRFTGQPVVRAHFEQVRTIKDMPQPLRSQGEMLIARDSGLLWDQKAPFPMTLLLDDMRMVQAINGQPPQTVTADNNPQMFQFNHLLRALFQADRRVLEENFRIDFKDLGAGRWSLVLTPKTTPLDKIFATLDLGGATYLETIRLNDKQGDRTDIALSRHQLTPASLTDDERQRFAAP
;
A
#
# COMPACT_ATOMS: atom_id res chain seq x y z
N MET A 1 -60.28 14.73 25.71
CA MET A 1 -59.26 14.76 24.66
C MET A 1 -57.88 14.49 25.31
N ARG A 2 -57.39 13.26 25.17
CA ARG A 2 -56.09 12.83 25.76
C ARG A 2 -55.06 12.79 24.64
N TRP A 3 -54.12 13.70 24.67
CA TRP A 3 -52.98 13.71 23.74
C TRP A 3 -51.92 12.72 24.25
N LEU A 4 -51.65 11.67 23.48
CA LEU A 4 -50.48 10.83 23.67
C LEU A 4 -49.26 11.49 22.94
N PRO A 5 -48.13 11.66 23.62
CA PRO A 5 -46.91 12.05 22.93
C PRO A 5 -46.32 10.82 22.22
N LEU A 6 -46.13 10.92 20.91
CA LEU A 6 -45.46 9.95 20.08
C LEU A 6 -43.93 10.02 20.39
N LEU A 7 -43.44 9.03 21.14
CA LEU A 7 -42.03 8.92 21.45
C LEU A 7 -41.33 8.37 20.19
N ALA A 8 -40.69 9.23 19.39
CA ALA A 8 -39.88 8.83 18.27
C ALA A 8 -38.56 8.19 18.80
N LEU A 9 -38.46 6.87 18.73
CA LEU A 9 -37.20 6.15 18.95
C LEU A 9 -36.23 6.52 17.82
N ILE A 10 -35.24 7.36 18.14
CA ILE A 10 -34.09 7.61 17.26
C ILE A 10 -33.20 6.38 17.35
N VAL A 11 -33.32 5.46 16.40
CA VAL A 11 -32.38 4.37 16.20
C VAL A 11 -31.14 4.99 15.55
N SER A 12 -30.17 5.34 16.38
CA SER A 12 -28.83 5.69 15.86
C SER A 12 -28.24 4.45 15.20
N PRO A 13 -27.81 4.51 13.94
CA PRO A 13 -27.05 3.41 13.35
C PRO A 13 -25.78 3.23 14.16
N LEU A 14 -25.57 2.04 14.72
CA LEU A 14 -24.31 1.63 15.29
C LEU A 14 -23.27 1.67 14.15
N ALA A 15 -22.49 2.73 14.11
CA ALA A 15 -21.33 2.78 13.24
C ALA A 15 -20.39 1.65 13.69
N SER A 16 -20.33 0.57 12.90
CA SER A 16 -19.37 -0.51 13.16
C SER A 16 -17.97 0.06 13.06
N ALA A 17 -17.20 -0.08 14.14
CA ALA A 17 -15.82 0.35 14.19
C ALA A 17 -15.00 -0.51 13.20
N VAL A 18 -14.16 0.11 12.41
CA VAL A 18 -13.25 -0.60 11.51
C VAL A 18 -12.18 -1.31 12.34
N THR A 19 -11.94 -2.60 12.06
CA THR A 19 -10.91 -3.40 12.69
C THR A 19 -9.82 -3.78 11.67
N LEU A 20 -8.65 -4.19 12.17
CA LEU A 20 -7.58 -4.67 11.29
C LEU A 20 -8.00 -5.92 10.50
N ASP A 21 -8.82 -6.81 11.11
CA ASP A 21 -9.35 -7.99 10.44
C ASP A 21 -10.33 -7.64 9.31
N GLU A 22 -11.19 -6.65 9.53
CA GLU A 22 -12.08 -6.14 8.46
C GLU A 22 -11.27 -5.48 7.34
N LEU A 23 -10.20 -4.76 7.68
CA LEU A 23 -9.32 -4.16 6.70
C LEU A 23 -8.65 -5.22 5.84
N GLN A 24 -8.13 -6.28 6.45
CA GLN A 24 -7.56 -7.42 5.75
C GLN A 24 -8.59 -8.07 4.81
N GLN A 25 -9.83 -8.29 5.29
CA GLN A 25 -10.90 -8.85 4.46
C GLN A 25 -11.24 -7.95 3.27
N ARG A 26 -11.30 -6.63 3.46
CA ARG A 26 -11.55 -5.66 2.39
C ARG A 26 -10.47 -5.75 1.31
N PHE A 27 -9.21 -5.80 1.69
CA PHE A 27 -8.08 -5.81 0.76
C PHE A 27 -7.93 -7.15 0.06
N THR A 28 -8.05 -8.25 0.79
CA THR A 28 -7.99 -9.61 0.20
C THR A 28 -9.22 -9.95 -0.64
N GLY A 29 -10.35 -9.29 -0.40
CA GLY A 29 -11.56 -9.40 -1.22
C GLY A 29 -11.45 -8.79 -2.62
N GLN A 30 -10.40 -7.99 -2.88
CA GLN A 30 -10.18 -7.33 -4.16
C GLN A 30 -9.11 -8.07 -4.97
N PRO A 31 -9.48 -8.82 -6.03
CA PRO A 31 -8.50 -9.58 -6.81
C PRO A 31 -7.54 -8.68 -7.60
N VAL A 32 -8.02 -7.53 -8.06
CA VAL A 32 -7.23 -6.54 -8.81
C VAL A 32 -7.63 -5.13 -8.38
N VAL A 33 -6.63 -4.33 -8.03
CA VAL A 33 -6.80 -2.90 -7.69
C VAL A 33 -5.85 -2.08 -8.55
N ARG A 34 -6.39 -1.09 -9.24
CA ARG A 34 -5.64 -0.07 -9.98
C ARG A 34 -5.80 1.26 -9.30
N ALA A 35 -4.73 2.05 -9.22
CA ALA A 35 -4.78 3.38 -8.65
C ALA A 35 -3.74 4.29 -9.29
N HIS A 36 -4.02 5.58 -9.29
CA HIS A 36 -3.03 6.61 -9.56
C HIS A 36 -2.25 6.90 -8.29
N PHE A 37 -0.93 7.08 -8.39
CA PHE A 37 -0.12 7.52 -7.26
C PHE A 37 0.56 8.88 -7.53
N GLU A 38 0.65 9.67 -6.48
CA GLU A 38 1.53 10.83 -6.38
C GLU A 38 2.48 10.61 -5.20
N GLN A 39 3.77 10.74 -5.44
CA GLN A 39 4.80 10.54 -4.44
C GLN A 39 5.61 11.81 -4.25
N VAL A 40 5.85 12.17 -2.99
CA VAL A 40 6.73 13.26 -2.57
C VAL A 40 7.78 12.71 -1.64
N ARG A 41 9.05 12.74 -2.04
CA ARG A 41 10.17 12.35 -1.19
C ARG A 41 10.92 13.58 -0.69
N THR A 42 10.87 13.80 0.61
CA THR A 42 11.64 14.82 1.31
C THR A 42 12.92 14.18 1.82
N ILE A 43 14.05 14.61 1.30
CA ILE A 43 15.37 14.14 1.72
C ILE A 43 15.93 15.17 2.70
N LYS A 44 16.43 14.69 3.83
CA LYS A 44 17.07 15.55 4.84
C LYS A 44 18.17 16.39 4.19
N ASP A 45 18.23 17.65 4.57
CA ASP A 45 19.19 18.65 4.08
C ASP A 45 19.09 18.97 2.56
N MET A 46 18.08 18.46 1.84
CA MET A 46 17.80 18.84 0.47
C MET A 46 16.71 19.93 0.45
N PRO A 47 16.94 21.07 -0.23
CA PRO A 47 16.03 22.22 -0.15
C PRO A 47 14.69 22.00 -0.85
N GLN A 48 14.62 21.05 -1.80
CA GLN A 48 13.39 20.76 -2.55
C GLN A 48 13.08 19.26 -2.53
N PRO A 49 11.80 18.89 -2.31
CA PRO A 49 11.40 17.49 -2.38
C PRO A 49 11.39 16.97 -3.81
N LEU A 50 11.69 15.69 -3.96
CA LEU A 50 11.54 14.97 -5.22
C LEU A 50 10.08 14.55 -5.38
N ARG A 51 9.52 14.78 -6.57
CA ARG A 51 8.13 14.44 -6.89
C ARG A 51 8.09 13.43 -8.01
N SER A 52 7.23 12.43 -7.89
CA SER A 52 6.95 11.48 -8.95
C SER A 52 5.47 11.11 -8.95
N GLN A 53 4.99 10.63 -10.09
CA GLN A 53 3.61 10.19 -10.27
C GLN A 53 3.51 9.09 -11.30
N GLY A 54 2.44 8.33 -11.23
CA GLY A 54 2.20 7.24 -12.15
C GLY A 54 1.00 6.38 -11.78
N GLU A 55 1.02 5.15 -12.26
CA GLU A 55 -0.06 4.18 -12.04
C GLU A 55 0.46 2.99 -11.23
N MET A 56 -0.40 2.48 -10.36
CA MET A 56 -0.16 1.29 -9.57
C MET A 56 -1.21 0.24 -9.90
N LEU A 57 -0.78 -0.99 -10.03
CA LEU A 57 -1.64 -2.16 -10.22
C LEU A 57 -1.23 -3.23 -9.22
N ILE A 58 -2.16 -3.62 -8.36
CA ILE A 58 -2.01 -4.77 -7.46
C ILE A 58 -2.93 -5.88 -7.97
N ALA A 59 -2.35 -7.04 -8.26
CA ALA A 59 -3.09 -8.26 -8.56
C ALA A 59 -2.70 -9.31 -7.52
N ARG A 60 -3.68 -9.82 -6.76
CA ARG A 60 -3.45 -10.73 -5.65
C ARG A 60 -2.56 -11.92 -6.01
N ASP A 61 -2.83 -12.53 -7.17
CA ASP A 61 -2.15 -13.74 -7.63
C ASP A 61 -0.93 -13.47 -8.52
N SER A 62 -0.68 -12.21 -8.89
CA SER A 62 0.42 -11.84 -9.80
C SER A 62 1.45 -10.89 -9.18
N GLY A 63 1.04 -10.06 -8.23
CA GLY A 63 1.94 -9.16 -7.55
C GLY A 63 1.58 -7.68 -7.68
N LEU A 64 2.60 -6.84 -7.63
CA LEU A 64 2.52 -5.38 -7.75
C LEU A 64 3.27 -4.90 -8.98
N LEU A 65 2.62 -4.03 -9.75
CA LEU A 65 3.24 -3.27 -10.82
C LEU A 65 3.14 -1.78 -10.45
N TRP A 66 4.29 -1.13 -10.31
CA TRP A 66 4.43 0.29 -10.05
C TRP A 66 5.02 0.96 -11.29
N ASP A 67 4.24 1.78 -11.95
CA ASP A 67 4.57 2.35 -13.25
C ASP A 67 4.69 3.88 -13.14
N GLN A 68 5.87 4.35 -12.79
CA GLN A 68 6.17 5.77 -12.71
C GLN A 68 6.22 6.37 -14.11
N LYS A 69 5.47 7.46 -14.32
CA LYS A 69 5.40 8.18 -15.59
C LYS A 69 6.25 9.45 -15.60
N ALA A 70 6.33 10.13 -14.47
CA ALA A 70 7.07 11.36 -14.31
C ALA A 70 7.85 11.39 -12.98
N PRO A 71 8.99 12.09 -12.90
CA PRO A 71 9.64 12.86 -13.96
C PRO A 71 10.36 11.98 -14.99
N PHE A 72 10.75 10.75 -14.60
CA PHE A 72 11.43 9.78 -15.46
C PHE A 72 10.63 8.49 -15.48
N PRO A 73 10.35 7.91 -16.66
CA PRO A 73 9.68 6.62 -16.76
C PRO A 73 10.50 5.52 -16.08
N MET A 74 9.85 4.81 -15.16
CA MET A 74 10.41 3.66 -14.47
C MET A 74 9.28 2.68 -14.15
N THR A 75 9.51 1.41 -14.35
CA THR A 75 8.58 0.36 -13.95
C THR A 75 9.24 -0.52 -12.88
N LEU A 76 8.51 -0.79 -11.81
CA LEU A 76 8.88 -1.75 -10.79
C LEU A 76 7.80 -2.85 -10.77
N LEU A 77 8.23 -4.08 -11.01
CA LEU A 77 7.43 -5.28 -10.87
C LEU A 77 7.87 -6.03 -9.63
N LEU A 78 6.92 -6.41 -8.78
CA LEU A 78 7.14 -7.29 -7.63
C LEU A 78 6.21 -8.49 -7.74
N ASP A 79 6.74 -9.68 -7.78
CA ASP A 79 6.00 -10.94 -7.64
C ASP A 79 6.60 -11.84 -6.55
N ASP A 80 6.14 -13.09 -6.41
CA ASP A 80 6.63 -14.01 -5.40
C ASP A 80 8.08 -14.47 -5.61
N MET A 81 8.58 -14.32 -6.83
CA MET A 81 9.87 -14.87 -7.24
C MET A 81 10.94 -13.81 -7.46
N ARG A 82 10.52 -12.58 -7.79
CA ARG A 82 11.45 -11.54 -8.24
C ARG A 82 10.92 -10.12 -8.02
N MET A 83 11.86 -9.20 -7.99
CA MET A 83 11.64 -7.78 -8.24
C MET A 83 12.36 -7.41 -9.53
N VAL A 84 11.65 -6.79 -10.46
CA VAL A 84 12.24 -6.28 -11.71
C VAL A 84 12.09 -4.78 -11.76
N GLN A 85 13.18 -4.07 -11.90
CA GLN A 85 13.19 -2.63 -12.12
C GLN A 85 13.65 -2.33 -13.54
N ALA A 86 12.81 -1.65 -14.30
CA ALA A 86 13.13 -1.18 -15.65
C ALA A 86 13.12 0.35 -15.68
N ILE A 87 14.24 0.93 -16.07
CA ILE A 87 14.39 2.38 -16.27
C ILE A 87 14.57 2.61 -17.78
N ASN A 88 13.87 3.61 -18.30
CA ASN A 88 13.93 3.88 -19.74
C ASN A 88 15.37 4.01 -20.27
N GLY A 89 15.68 3.25 -21.30
CA GLY A 89 17.01 3.24 -21.95
C GLY A 89 18.08 2.39 -21.24
N GLN A 90 17.72 1.68 -20.16
CA GLN A 90 18.64 0.78 -19.46
C GLN A 90 18.10 -0.66 -19.47
N PRO A 91 18.98 -1.67 -19.45
CA PRO A 91 18.56 -3.05 -19.25
C PRO A 91 17.83 -3.23 -17.92
N PRO A 92 16.75 -4.03 -17.87
CA PRO A 92 16.06 -4.33 -16.61
C PRO A 92 16.99 -4.95 -15.57
N GLN A 93 16.86 -4.53 -14.33
CA GLN A 93 17.57 -5.12 -13.19
C GLN A 93 16.63 -6.08 -12.47
N THR A 94 17.03 -7.31 -12.31
CA THR A 94 16.24 -8.33 -11.62
C THR A 94 16.89 -8.72 -10.30
N VAL A 95 16.11 -8.66 -9.23
CA VAL A 95 16.47 -9.11 -7.89
C VAL A 95 15.64 -10.34 -7.55
N THR A 96 16.31 -11.42 -7.14
CA THR A 96 15.71 -12.67 -6.71
C THR A 96 16.19 -13.03 -5.30
N ALA A 97 15.59 -14.05 -4.68
CA ALA A 97 16.05 -14.56 -3.39
C ALA A 97 17.51 -15.04 -3.45
N ASP A 98 17.94 -15.60 -4.59
CA ASP A 98 19.29 -16.15 -4.76
C ASP A 98 20.37 -15.05 -4.87
N ASN A 99 20.05 -13.94 -5.58
CA ASN A 99 21.04 -12.88 -5.81
C ASN A 99 21.01 -11.77 -4.75
N ASN A 100 19.87 -11.56 -4.07
CA ASN A 100 19.74 -10.60 -2.98
C ASN A 100 18.62 -10.98 -1.98
N PRO A 101 18.89 -11.91 -1.04
CA PRO A 101 17.89 -12.41 -0.08
C PRO A 101 17.25 -11.32 0.77
N GLN A 102 18.02 -10.31 1.16
CA GLN A 102 17.50 -9.21 2.02
C GLN A 102 16.49 -8.35 1.28
N MET A 103 16.76 -8.01 0.03
CA MET A 103 15.84 -7.24 -0.80
C MET A 103 14.58 -8.06 -1.14
N PHE A 104 14.74 -9.36 -1.33
CA PHE A 104 13.61 -10.26 -1.57
C PHE A 104 12.67 -10.34 -0.36
N GLN A 105 13.20 -10.41 0.86
CA GLN A 105 12.40 -10.32 2.09
C GLN A 105 11.65 -8.98 2.20
N PHE A 106 12.29 -7.89 1.81
CA PHE A 106 11.63 -6.58 1.74
C PHE A 106 10.42 -6.58 0.80
N ASN A 107 10.54 -7.19 -0.37
CA ASN A 107 9.44 -7.32 -1.33
C ASN A 107 8.26 -8.11 -0.76
N HIS A 108 8.54 -9.21 -0.06
CA HIS A 108 7.50 -10.01 0.60
C HIS A 108 6.72 -9.17 1.63
N LEU A 109 7.43 -8.34 2.40
CA LEU A 109 6.81 -7.43 3.35
C LEU A 109 5.99 -6.31 2.69
N LEU A 110 6.46 -5.76 1.56
CA LEU A 110 5.67 -4.79 0.78
C LEU A 110 4.35 -5.39 0.30
N ARG A 111 4.37 -6.61 -0.23
CA ARG A 111 3.13 -7.29 -0.62
C ARG A 111 2.18 -7.50 0.55
N ALA A 112 2.71 -7.93 1.70
CA ALA A 112 1.92 -8.10 2.91
C ALA A 112 1.27 -6.78 3.39
N LEU A 113 1.96 -5.65 3.23
CA LEU A 113 1.40 -4.32 3.50
C LEU A 113 0.19 -4.01 2.62
N PHE A 114 0.30 -4.25 1.30
CA PHE A 114 -0.80 -3.99 0.38
C PHE A 114 -1.97 -4.95 0.54
N GLN A 115 -1.75 -6.13 1.09
CA GLN A 115 -2.78 -7.12 1.39
C GLN A 115 -3.32 -7.02 2.82
N ALA A 116 -2.74 -6.16 3.65
CA ALA A 116 -2.98 -6.06 5.10
C ALA A 116 -2.90 -7.43 5.80
N ASP A 117 -1.94 -8.27 5.39
CA ASP A 117 -1.76 -9.61 5.96
C ASP A 117 -1.34 -9.50 7.42
N ARG A 118 -2.32 -9.64 8.31
CA ARG A 118 -2.18 -9.45 9.74
C ARG A 118 -1.06 -10.28 10.35
N ARG A 119 -0.95 -11.55 9.94
CA ARG A 119 0.06 -12.46 10.50
C ARG A 119 1.47 -11.96 10.17
N VAL A 120 1.73 -11.68 8.90
CA VAL A 120 3.03 -11.16 8.45
C VAL A 120 3.33 -9.80 9.09
N LEU A 121 2.32 -8.94 9.22
CA LEU A 121 2.46 -7.65 9.87
C LEU A 121 2.81 -7.80 11.37
N GLU A 122 2.10 -8.65 12.10
CA GLU A 122 2.37 -8.89 13.53
C GLU A 122 3.74 -9.52 13.80
N GLU A 123 4.21 -10.38 12.89
CA GLU A 123 5.55 -10.98 12.99
C GLU A 123 6.67 -9.95 12.83
N ASN A 124 6.49 -8.96 11.95
CA ASN A 124 7.56 -8.04 11.54
C ASN A 124 7.44 -6.63 12.10
N PHE A 125 6.27 -6.24 12.61
CA PHE A 125 6.00 -4.89 13.09
C PHE A 125 5.30 -4.88 14.45
N ARG A 126 5.53 -3.82 15.20
CA ARG A 126 4.61 -3.37 16.22
C ARG A 126 3.52 -2.57 15.52
N ILE A 127 2.27 -2.94 15.77
CA ILE A 127 1.08 -2.40 15.09
C ILE A 127 0.35 -1.45 16.02
N ASP A 128 0.08 -0.23 15.58
CA ASP A 128 -0.85 0.71 16.19
C ASP A 128 -1.96 1.01 15.17
N PHE A 129 -3.11 0.37 15.35
CA PHE A 129 -4.28 0.54 14.49
C PHE A 129 -5.30 1.44 15.18
N LYS A 130 -5.87 2.39 14.43
CA LYS A 130 -6.93 3.29 14.93
C LYS A 130 -8.07 3.36 13.93
N ASP A 131 -9.27 3.12 14.44
CA ASP A 131 -10.51 3.54 13.78
C ASP A 131 -10.69 5.05 14.01
N LEU A 132 -10.78 5.80 12.91
CA LEU A 132 -10.94 7.26 12.92
C LEU A 132 -12.42 7.68 12.76
N GLY A 133 -13.34 6.72 12.71
CA GLY A 133 -14.75 6.94 12.43
C GLY A 133 -15.05 7.13 10.95
N ALA A 134 -16.35 7.08 10.61
CA ALA A 134 -16.87 7.20 9.23
C ALA A 134 -16.17 6.24 8.24
N GLY A 135 -15.78 5.04 8.70
CA GLY A 135 -15.08 4.04 7.89
C GLY A 135 -13.61 4.34 7.60
N ARG A 136 -13.08 5.44 8.12
CA ARG A 136 -11.66 5.81 7.99
C ARG A 136 -10.82 5.13 9.06
N TRP A 137 -9.57 4.84 8.72
CA TRP A 137 -8.64 4.16 9.60
C TRP A 137 -7.22 4.69 9.42
N SER A 138 -6.38 4.48 10.41
CA SER A 138 -4.93 4.64 10.33
C SER A 138 -4.23 3.44 10.93
N LEU A 139 -3.08 3.12 10.37
CA LEU A 139 -2.23 1.99 10.76
C LEU A 139 -0.78 2.47 10.80
N VAL A 140 -0.18 2.52 11.99
CA VAL A 140 1.23 2.83 12.16
C VAL A 140 1.98 1.54 12.46
N LEU A 141 2.96 1.24 11.61
CA LEU A 141 3.81 0.06 11.68
C LEU A 141 5.22 0.48 12.07
N THR A 142 5.68 0.00 13.24
CA THR A 142 7.07 0.18 13.67
C THR A 142 7.82 -1.13 13.43
N PRO A 143 8.81 -1.17 12.53
CA PRO A 143 9.57 -2.38 12.27
C PRO A 143 10.28 -2.90 13.51
N LYS A 144 10.27 -4.22 13.70
CA LYS A 144 10.98 -4.90 14.80
C LYS A 144 11.97 -5.96 14.32
N THR A 145 12.00 -6.23 13.02
CA THR A 145 12.88 -7.22 12.39
C THR A 145 13.79 -6.61 11.34
N THR A 146 15.02 -7.11 11.23
CA THR A 146 15.98 -6.73 10.22
C THR A 146 15.56 -7.29 8.85
N PRO A 147 15.73 -6.52 7.72
CA PRO A 147 16.45 -5.26 7.61
C PRO A 147 15.63 -4.00 7.86
N LEU A 148 14.30 -4.09 7.98
CA LEU A 148 13.41 -2.93 8.02
C LEU A 148 13.65 -2.03 9.23
N ASP A 149 13.97 -2.62 10.39
CA ASP A 149 14.29 -1.90 11.63
C ASP A 149 15.56 -1.03 11.53
N LYS A 150 16.40 -1.26 10.53
CA LYS A 150 17.60 -0.44 10.25
C LYS A 150 17.30 0.70 9.27
N ILE A 151 16.26 0.57 8.47
CA ILE A 151 15.92 1.50 7.40
C ILE A 151 14.83 2.48 7.87
N PHE A 152 13.71 1.95 8.36
CA PHE A 152 12.53 2.76 8.67
C PHE A 152 12.33 2.95 10.18
N ALA A 153 11.93 4.15 10.56
CA ALA A 153 11.40 4.46 11.89
C ALA A 153 9.95 3.99 11.99
N THR A 154 9.10 4.38 11.04
CA THR A 154 7.70 3.96 10.93
C THR A 154 7.24 3.90 9.47
N LEU A 155 6.22 3.11 9.22
CA LEU A 155 5.40 3.11 8.01
C LEU A 155 3.97 3.45 8.45
N ASP A 156 3.45 4.56 7.97
CA ASP A 156 2.12 5.04 8.36
C ASP A 156 1.18 4.88 7.16
N LEU A 157 0.12 4.12 7.33
CA LEU A 157 -0.89 3.82 6.31
C LEU A 157 -2.21 4.42 6.71
N GLY A 158 -3.00 4.85 5.75
CA GLY A 158 -4.32 5.41 6.03
C GLY A 158 -5.26 5.32 4.84
N GLY A 159 -6.55 5.35 5.13
CA GLY A 159 -7.57 5.35 4.10
C GLY A 159 -8.98 5.16 4.65
N ALA A 160 -9.88 4.76 3.76
CA ALA A 160 -11.25 4.39 4.09
C ALA A 160 -11.58 3.03 3.47
N THR A 161 -12.30 2.99 2.35
CA THR A 161 -12.55 1.75 1.61
C THR A 161 -11.27 1.16 1.03
N TYR A 162 -10.33 2.02 0.64
CA TYR A 162 -9.04 1.67 0.05
C TYR A 162 -7.90 2.21 0.88
N LEU A 163 -6.68 1.73 0.59
CA LEU A 163 -5.45 2.39 1.00
C LEU A 163 -5.32 3.69 0.19
N GLU A 164 -5.26 4.83 0.88
CA GLU A 164 -5.23 6.15 0.25
C GLU A 164 -3.90 6.86 0.48
N THR A 165 -3.24 6.58 1.62
CA THR A 165 -2.00 7.23 1.98
C THR A 165 -0.99 6.25 2.54
N ILE A 166 0.26 6.43 2.14
CA ILE A 166 1.42 5.73 2.70
C ILE A 166 2.46 6.78 3.03
N ARG A 167 2.97 6.77 4.27
CA ARG A 167 4.13 7.57 4.67
C ARG A 167 5.22 6.66 5.17
N LEU A 168 6.40 6.78 4.59
CA LEU A 168 7.60 6.07 5.02
C LEU A 168 8.50 7.08 5.73
N ASN A 169 8.75 6.88 7.01
CA ASN A 169 9.67 7.67 7.81
C ASN A 169 10.98 6.89 7.95
N ASP A 170 12.03 7.41 7.34
CA ASP A 170 13.36 6.82 7.38
C ASP A 170 14.09 7.19 8.67
N LYS A 171 14.98 6.32 9.16
CA LYS A 171 15.80 6.60 10.33
C LYS A 171 16.85 7.68 10.14
N GLN A 172 17.20 7.98 8.89
CA GLN A 172 18.15 9.05 8.56
C GLN A 172 17.47 10.42 8.47
N GLY A 173 16.14 10.47 8.58
CA GLY A 173 15.35 11.69 8.58
C GLY A 173 14.70 11.98 7.21
N ASP A 174 14.81 11.09 6.25
CA ASP A 174 14.07 11.16 5.00
C ASP A 174 12.61 10.76 5.22
N ARG A 175 11.73 11.29 4.39
CA ARG A 175 10.31 10.96 4.39
C ARG A 175 9.80 10.81 2.96
N THR A 176 9.02 9.75 2.74
CA THR A 176 8.30 9.55 1.49
C THR A 176 6.81 9.52 1.77
N ASP A 177 6.07 10.45 1.19
CA ASP A 177 4.60 10.51 1.23
C ASP A 177 4.07 10.04 -0.13
N ILE A 178 3.15 9.08 -0.13
CA ILE A 178 2.47 8.55 -1.31
C ILE A 178 0.97 8.73 -1.11
N ALA A 179 0.33 9.40 -2.05
CA ALA A 179 -1.12 9.51 -2.14
C ALA A 179 -1.62 8.60 -3.26
N LEU A 180 -2.60 7.75 -2.96
CA LEU A 180 -3.27 6.85 -3.90
C LEU A 180 -4.68 7.37 -4.17
N SER A 181 -5.05 7.47 -5.44
CA SER A 181 -6.33 8.01 -5.88
C SER A 181 -6.85 7.28 -7.11
N ARG A 182 -8.08 7.61 -7.54
CA ARG A 182 -8.70 7.03 -8.75
C ARG A 182 -8.73 5.50 -8.73
N HIS A 183 -9.02 4.90 -7.59
CA HIS A 183 -9.08 3.45 -7.46
C HIS A 183 -10.10 2.83 -8.40
N GLN A 184 -9.70 1.78 -9.12
CA GLN A 184 -10.52 1.02 -10.05
C GLN A 184 -10.40 -0.47 -9.76
N LEU A 185 -11.55 -1.13 -9.60
CA LEU A 185 -11.65 -2.57 -9.31
C LEU A 185 -12.12 -3.35 -10.54
N THR A 186 -12.51 -2.66 -11.59
CA THR A 186 -13.03 -3.28 -12.83
C THR A 186 -12.10 -3.01 -13.99
N PRO A 187 -11.85 -4.03 -14.84
CA PRO A 187 -12.26 -5.43 -14.66
C PRO A 187 -11.62 -6.09 -13.44
N ALA A 188 -12.30 -7.05 -12.80
CA ALA A 188 -11.81 -7.78 -11.63
C ALA A 188 -10.69 -8.79 -11.96
N SER A 189 -10.32 -8.92 -13.22
CA SER A 189 -9.19 -9.70 -13.72
C SER A 189 -8.19 -8.79 -14.44
N LEU A 190 -6.96 -9.26 -14.59
CA LEU A 190 -5.97 -8.58 -15.43
C LEU A 190 -6.41 -8.57 -16.89
N THR A 191 -6.21 -7.45 -17.56
CA THR A 191 -6.30 -7.36 -19.03
C THR A 191 -5.15 -8.13 -19.69
N ASP A 192 -5.23 -8.36 -21.01
CA ASP A 192 -4.16 -9.04 -21.75
C ASP A 192 -2.83 -8.25 -21.69
N ASP A 193 -2.91 -6.93 -21.81
CA ASP A 193 -1.75 -6.04 -21.69
C ASP A 193 -1.11 -6.12 -20.28
N GLU A 194 -1.94 -6.09 -19.24
CA GLU A 194 -1.45 -6.20 -17.85
C GLU A 194 -0.79 -7.56 -17.59
N ARG A 195 -1.38 -8.66 -18.11
CA ARG A 195 -0.75 -9.99 -18.02
C ARG A 195 0.60 -10.04 -18.73
N GLN A 196 0.72 -9.44 -19.91
CA GLN A 196 1.98 -9.36 -20.63
C GLN A 196 3.03 -8.57 -19.84
N ARG A 197 2.64 -7.49 -19.18
CA ARG A 197 3.55 -6.69 -18.34
C ARG A 197 4.08 -7.47 -17.13
N PHE A 198 3.23 -8.28 -16.48
CA PHE A 198 3.68 -9.18 -15.40
C PHE A 198 4.57 -10.32 -15.91
N ALA A 199 4.38 -10.78 -17.15
CA ALA A 199 5.18 -11.83 -17.76
C ALA A 199 6.52 -11.32 -18.33
N ALA A 200 6.68 -10.01 -18.51
CA ALA A 200 7.91 -9.43 -19.05
C ALA A 200 9.14 -9.73 -18.16
N PRO A 201 10.31 -9.96 -18.77
CA PRO A 201 11.54 -10.26 -18.03
C PRO A 201 12.07 -9.05 -17.29
#